data_0ef388fa53b7fc25ec4fa4124439e96a
#
_entry.id   0ef388fa53b7fc25ec4fa4124439e96a
#
_cell.length_a   1.000
_cell.length_b   1.000
_cell.length_c   1.000
_cell.angle_alpha   90.00
_cell.angle_beta   90.00
_cell.angle_gamma   90.00
#
_symmetry.space_group_name_H-M   'P 1'
#
loop_
_entity.id
_entity.type
_entity.pdbx_description
1 polymer ?
#
loop_
_entity_poly.entity_id
_entity_poly.type
_entity_poly.pdbx_seq_one_letter_code
_entity_poly.pdbx_strand_id
1 'polypeptide(L)'
;MYKRQDIVLAQERFERILEILREKQSVTVVELTEKLNTSESTIRRDLTELNRQGLLIKVHGGATAIKSVLSREEEVITKSKKHQEEKRKIAKYAASLINKEDIVYLDAGTTTEMMLDYLKEYDVIYVTNGITHARKLMNAGFKVHLIGGEIKAVTEALVGEEALEQLDKYNFTKGFFGTNGIDLKRGFTTPDQKEAAVKKKAMEQCQKTYILSDASKFNVISTIKFADLKKAEVITDHLENKEFKRITNIEEVFS
;
A
#
# COMPACT_ATOMS: atom_id res chain seq x y z
N MET A 1 40.66 -22.37 16.47
CA MET A 1 39.40 -22.29 17.25
C MET A 1 38.63 -20.98 17.04
N TYR A 2 39.24 -19.96 16.48
CA TYR A 2 38.62 -18.63 16.27
C TYR A 2 37.70 -18.51 15.02
N LYS A 3 37.86 -19.34 14.00
CA LYS A 3 37.08 -19.23 12.76
C LYS A 3 35.58 -19.62 12.86
N ARG A 4 35.20 -20.48 13.82
CA ARG A 4 33.80 -20.89 13.97
C ARG A 4 32.92 -19.87 14.70
N GLN A 5 33.48 -19.14 15.68
CA GLN A 5 32.75 -18.09 16.38
C GLN A 5 32.49 -16.86 15.52
N ASP A 6 33.46 -16.46 14.68
CA ASP A 6 33.29 -15.34 13.75
C ASP A 6 32.25 -15.64 12.66
N ILE A 7 32.13 -16.89 12.22
CA ILE A 7 31.15 -17.29 11.21
C ILE A 7 29.72 -17.25 11.79
N VAL A 8 29.51 -17.73 13.00
CA VAL A 8 28.20 -17.68 13.67
C VAL A 8 27.76 -16.25 13.93
N LEU A 9 28.63 -15.40 14.43
CA LEU A 9 28.36 -13.97 14.62
C LEU A 9 28.04 -13.24 13.30
N ALA A 10 28.73 -13.61 12.21
CA ALA A 10 28.45 -13.02 10.89
C ALA A 10 27.07 -13.44 10.37
N GLN A 11 26.68 -14.69 10.53
CA GLN A 11 25.39 -15.21 10.09
C GLN A 11 24.23 -14.58 10.84
N GLU A 12 24.32 -14.47 12.16
CA GLU A 12 23.34 -13.79 12.99
C GLU A 12 23.21 -12.31 12.61
N ARG A 13 24.33 -11.66 12.31
CA ARG A 13 24.35 -10.27 11.85
C ARG A 13 23.71 -10.11 10.48
N PHE A 14 23.90 -11.06 9.57
CA PHE A 14 23.25 -11.08 8.26
C PHE A 14 21.73 -11.19 8.39
N GLU A 15 21.25 -12.09 9.24
CA GLU A 15 19.82 -12.24 9.52
C GLU A 15 19.20 -10.94 10.04
N ARG A 16 19.88 -10.30 11.00
CA ARG A 16 19.45 -9.01 11.53
C ARG A 16 19.46 -7.88 10.51
N ILE A 17 20.46 -7.81 9.64
CA ILE A 17 20.50 -6.84 8.53
C ILE A 17 19.28 -7.05 7.61
N LEU A 18 18.98 -8.30 7.26
CA LEU A 18 17.84 -8.62 6.38
C LEU A 18 16.48 -8.35 7.06
N GLU A 19 16.36 -8.57 8.37
CA GLU A 19 15.16 -8.21 9.13
C GLU A 19 14.92 -6.69 9.10
N ILE A 20 15.95 -5.90 9.43
CA ILE A 20 15.86 -4.43 9.39
C ILE A 20 15.51 -3.93 7.98
N LEU A 21 16.08 -4.55 6.95
CA LEU A 21 15.77 -4.23 5.56
C LEU A 21 14.34 -4.61 5.16
N ARG A 22 13.79 -5.70 5.69
CA ARG A 22 12.38 -6.08 5.45
C ARG A 22 11.42 -5.06 6.06
N GLU A 23 11.76 -4.51 7.23
CA GLU A 23 10.94 -3.51 7.90
C GLU A 23 11.05 -2.12 7.25
N LYS A 24 12.30 -1.68 6.99
CA LYS A 24 12.58 -0.30 6.56
C LYS A 24 12.70 -0.11 5.05
N GLN A 25 12.78 -1.19 4.27
CA GLN A 25 13.02 -1.23 2.83
C GLN A 25 14.38 -0.65 2.39
N SER A 26 14.94 0.31 3.11
CA SER A 26 16.30 0.86 2.93
C SER A 26 16.95 1.14 4.27
N VAL A 27 18.28 1.00 4.34
CA VAL A 27 19.07 1.28 5.55
C VAL A 27 20.41 1.88 5.16
N THR A 28 20.91 2.79 5.99
CA THR A 28 22.26 3.35 5.84
C THR A 28 23.29 2.50 6.59
N VAL A 29 24.58 2.62 6.18
CA VAL A 29 25.69 2.00 6.91
C VAL A 29 25.74 2.50 8.35
N VAL A 30 25.49 3.80 8.57
CA VAL A 30 25.50 4.42 9.91
C VAL A 30 24.42 3.80 10.80
N GLU A 31 23.17 3.71 10.33
CA GLU A 31 22.09 3.08 11.09
C GLU A 31 22.38 1.62 11.46
N LEU A 32 22.95 0.85 10.52
CA LEU A 32 23.30 -0.55 10.79
C LEU A 32 24.44 -0.66 11.79
N THR A 33 25.41 0.25 11.71
CA THR A 33 26.55 0.32 12.65
C THR A 33 26.07 0.55 14.08
N GLU A 34 25.15 1.50 14.27
CA GLU A 34 24.55 1.80 15.57
C GLU A 34 23.67 0.65 16.09
N LYS A 35 22.76 0.15 15.27
CA LYS A 35 21.81 -0.91 15.67
C LYS A 35 22.47 -2.25 15.98
N LEU A 36 23.53 -2.59 15.26
CA LEU A 36 24.23 -3.86 15.38
C LEU A 36 25.50 -3.77 16.22
N ASN A 37 25.80 -2.59 16.77
CA ASN A 37 26.96 -2.30 17.62
C ASN A 37 28.27 -2.87 17.02
N THR A 38 28.54 -2.55 15.75
CA THR A 38 29.71 -3.05 15.01
C THR A 38 30.35 -1.93 14.19
N SER A 39 31.50 -2.17 13.58
CA SER A 39 32.20 -1.14 12.79
C SER A 39 31.57 -0.94 11.39
N GLU A 40 31.66 0.29 10.83
CA GLU A 40 31.24 0.54 9.45
C GLU A 40 31.94 -0.38 8.44
N SER A 41 33.22 -0.69 8.66
CA SER A 41 33.97 -1.57 7.78
C SER A 41 33.40 -2.99 7.75
N THR A 42 32.93 -3.48 8.90
CA THR A 42 32.24 -4.77 9.02
C THR A 42 30.90 -4.73 8.27
N ILE A 43 30.08 -3.71 8.53
CA ILE A 43 28.80 -3.53 7.82
C ILE A 43 29.00 -3.45 6.30
N ARG A 44 29.98 -2.69 5.82
CA ARG A 44 30.26 -2.58 4.37
C ARG A 44 30.65 -3.91 3.74
N ARG A 45 31.37 -4.78 4.47
CA ARG A 45 31.69 -6.15 4.03
C ARG A 45 30.45 -7.03 4.03
N ASP A 46 29.66 -6.98 5.08
CA ASP A 46 28.41 -7.75 5.21
C ASP A 46 27.43 -7.40 4.09
N LEU A 47 27.22 -6.11 3.83
CA LEU A 47 26.37 -5.65 2.73
C LEU A 47 26.91 -6.09 1.36
N THR A 48 28.24 -6.14 1.19
CA THR A 48 28.84 -6.62 -0.05
C THR A 48 28.60 -8.12 -0.24
N GLU A 49 28.74 -8.91 0.81
CA GLU A 49 28.51 -10.35 0.77
C GLU A 49 27.03 -10.68 0.57
N LEU A 50 26.11 -10.02 1.28
CA LEU A 50 24.68 -10.18 1.09
C LEU A 50 24.22 -9.75 -0.31
N ASN A 51 24.81 -8.70 -0.88
CA ASN A 51 24.56 -8.31 -2.26
C ASN A 51 25.08 -9.35 -3.27
N ARG A 52 26.25 -9.93 -3.02
CA ARG A 52 26.79 -11.02 -3.85
C ARG A 52 25.93 -12.27 -3.82
N GLN A 53 25.31 -12.56 -2.66
CA GLN A 53 24.35 -13.65 -2.49
C GLN A 53 22.96 -13.33 -3.09
N GLY A 54 22.75 -12.10 -3.59
CA GLY A 54 21.47 -11.67 -4.13
C GLY A 54 20.39 -11.49 -3.07
N LEU A 55 20.73 -11.25 -1.81
CA LEU A 55 19.78 -11.10 -0.69
C LEU A 55 19.40 -9.64 -0.41
N LEU A 56 20.13 -8.68 -0.94
CA LEU A 56 19.85 -7.24 -0.92
C LEU A 56 20.49 -6.55 -2.12
N ILE A 57 20.18 -5.28 -2.32
CA ILE A 57 20.85 -4.41 -3.29
C ILE A 57 21.69 -3.39 -2.51
N LYS A 58 23.01 -3.47 -2.68
CA LYS A 58 23.92 -2.50 -2.09
C LYS A 58 23.87 -1.19 -2.89
N VAL A 59 23.68 -0.07 -2.20
CA VAL A 59 23.69 1.28 -2.76
C VAL A 59 24.80 2.13 -2.13
N HIS A 60 25.01 3.35 -2.66
CA HIS A 60 26.00 4.25 -2.06
C HIS A 60 25.55 4.65 -0.63
N GLY A 61 26.36 4.31 0.36
CA GLY A 61 26.10 4.61 1.77
C GLY A 61 25.18 3.63 2.51
N GLY A 62 24.69 2.55 1.87
CA GLY A 62 23.76 1.62 2.53
C GLY A 62 23.34 0.43 1.69
N ALA A 63 22.13 -0.05 1.94
CA ALA A 63 21.49 -1.11 1.18
C ALA A 63 19.97 -0.90 1.09
N THR A 64 19.37 -1.48 0.03
CA THR A 64 17.93 -1.57 -0.13
C THR A 64 17.50 -3.03 -0.21
N ALA A 65 16.29 -3.32 0.25
CA ALA A 65 15.70 -4.64 0.07
C ALA A 65 15.61 -4.97 -1.43
N ILE A 66 15.81 -6.24 -1.76
CA ILE A 66 15.44 -6.70 -3.09
C ILE A 66 13.93 -6.53 -3.20
N LYS A 67 13.48 -5.90 -4.28
CA LYS A 67 12.06 -5.78 -4.59
C LYS A 67 11.49 -7.20 -4.76
N SER A 68 11.12 -7.83 -3.64
CA SER A 68 10.40 -9.09 -3.70
C SER A 68 9.00 -8.81 -4.18
N VAL A 69 8.55 -9.52 -5.18
CA VAL A 69 7.15 -9.48 -5.58
C VAL A 69 6.33 -10.07 -4.44
N LEU A 70 5.50 -9.26 -3.78
CA LEU A 70 4.60 -9.73 -2.73
C LEU A 70 3.50 -10.58 -3.38
N SER A 71 3.62 -11.88 -3.23
CA SER A 71 2.66 -12.86 -3.79
C SER A 71 1.55 -13.25 -2.81
N ARG A 72 1.70 -12.94 -1.50
CA ARG A 72 0.71 -13.26 -0.48
C ARG A 72 -0.01 -12.00 -0.03
N GLU A 73 -1.32 -12.11 0.07
CA GLU A 73 -2.16 -11.10 0.69
C GLU A 73 -2.17 -11.29 2.21
N GLU A 74 -1.91 -10.21 2.92
CA GLU A 74 -2.10 -10.21 4.37
C GLU A 74 -3.59 -10.07 4.68
N GLU A 75 -4.05 -10.78 5.72
CA GLU A 75 -5.42 -10.65 6.21
C GLU A 75 -5.73 -9.22 6.65
N VAL A 76 -6.99 -8.81 6.47
CA VAL A 76 -7.49 -7.47 6.84
C VAL A 76 -7.16 -7.13 8.29
N ILE A 77 -7.33 -8.10 9.21
CA ILE A 77 -7.05 -7.93 10.64
C ILE A 77 -5.57 -7.55 10.89
N THR A 78 -4.64 -8.17 10.17
CA THR A 78 -3.20 -7.87 10.29
C THR A 78 -2.88 -6.51 9.66
N LYS A 79 -3.44 -6.22 8.48
CA LYS A 79 -3.27 -4.93 7.80
C LYS A 79 -3.86 -3.76 8.61
N SER A 80 -5.01 -3.95 9.28
CA SER A 80 -5.67 -2.90 10.06
C SER A 80 -4.86 -2.44 11.27
N LYS A 81 -4.04 -3.31 11.84
CA LYS A 81 -3.18 -3.00 13.00
C LYS A 81 -1.88 -2.27 12.64
N LYS A 82 -1.47 -2.29 11.37
CA LYS A 82 -0.23 -1.66 10.90
C LYS A 82 -0.48 -0.22 10.48
N HIS A 83 0.46 0.68 10.80
CA HIS A 83 0.45 2.07 10.33
C HIS A 83 -0.87 2.81 10.59
N GLN A 84 -1.44 2.65 11.80
CA GLN A 84 -2.77 3.18 12.13
C GLN A 84 -2.81 4.71 12.12
N GLU A 85 -1.78 5.36 12.67
CA GLU A 85 -1.74 6.84 12.73
C GLU A 85 -1.59 7.45 11.33
N GLU A 86 -0.74 6.85 10.50
CA GLU A 86 -0.54 7.25 9.10
C GLU A 86 -1.85 7.10 8.32
N LYS A 87 -2.50 5.96 8.45
CA LYS A 87 -3.79 5.70 7.79
C LYS A 87 -4.90 6.65 8.25
N ARG A 88 -4.94 7.02 9.55
CA ARG A 88 -5.90 8.00 10.05
C ARG A 88 -5.75 9.36 9.41
N LYS A 89 -4.50 9.86 9.28
CA LYS A 89 -4.22 11.14 8.62
C LYS A 89 -4.66 11.11 7.17
N ILE A 90 -4.27 10.06 6.44
CA ILE A 90 -4.64 9.83 5.04
C ILE A 90 -6.16 9.78 4.89
N ALA A 91 -6.84 8.97 5.70
CA ALA A 91 -8.28 8.77 5.70
C ALA A 91 -9.05 10.07 5.97
N LYS A 92 -8.62 10.84 6.97
CA LYS A 92 -9.23 12.13 7.32
C LYS A 92 -9.12 13.15 6.18
N TYR A 93 -7.95 13.25 5.56
CA TYR A 93 -7.76 14.12 4.41
C TYR A 93 -8.58 13.65 3.20
N ALA A 94 -8.55 12.36 2.88
CA ALA A 94 -9.32 11.80 1.78
C ALA A 94 -10.83 12.05 1.94
N ALA A 95 -11.37 11.88 3.15
CA ALA A 95 -12.78 12.17 3.43
C ALA A 95 -13.14 13.65 3.20
N SER A 96 -12.22 14.58 3.44
CA SER A 96 -12.46 16.01 3.22
C SER A 96 -12.56 16.40 1.73
N LEU A 97 -12.16 15.52 0.82
CA LEU A 97 -12.26 15.76 -0.63
C LEU A 97 -13.65 15.45 -1.20
N ILE A 98 -14.54 14.84 -0.40
CA ILE A 98 -15.89 14.48 -0.83
C ILE A 98 -16.79 15.72 -0.69
N ASN A 99 -17.58 15.98 -1.72
CA ASN A 99 -18.53 17.09 -1.77
C ASN A 99 -19.97 16.57 -1.92
N LYS A 100 -20.93 17.44 -1.68
CA LYS A 100 -22.34 17.15 -1.96
C LYS A 100 -22.53 16.73 -3.42
N GLU A 101 -23.52 15.86 -3.65
CA GLU A 101 -23.90 15.33 -4.97
C GLU A 101 -22.81 14.43 -5.63
N ASP A 102 -21.72 14.13 -4.91
CA ASP A 102 -20.74 13.15 -5.42
C ASP A 102 -21.33 11.75 -5.53
N ILE A 103 -20.86 10.99 -6.50
CA ILE A 103 -21.01 9.54 -6.58
C ILE A 103 -19.63 8.96 -6.35
N VAL A 104 -19.43 8.36 -5.17
CA VAL A 104 -18.10 7.98 -4.66
C VAL A 104 -17.95 6.46 -4.65
N TYR A 105 -16.88 5.98 -5.29
CA TYR A 105 -16.45 4.59 -5.14
C TYR A 105 -15.43 4.44 -4.02
N LEU A 106 -15.65 3.46 -3.13
CA LEU A 106 -14.77 3.09 -2.02
C LEU A 106 -14.34 1.63 -2.18
N ASP A 107 -13.08 1.44 -2.49
CA ASP A 107 -12.45 0.12 -2.61
C ASP A 107 -12.34 -0.58 -1.25
N ALA A 108 -12.50 -1.91 -1.22
CA ALA A 108 -12.34 -2.71 -0.02
C ALA A 108 -10.88 -2.70 0.47
N GLY A 109 -10.55 -1.87 1.44
CA GLY A 109 -9.20 -1.74 1.99
C GLY A 109 -9.19 -1.13 3.38
N THR A 110 -8.15 -1.38 4.16
CA THR A 110 -8.10 -0.90 5.57
C THR A 110 -7.96 0.61 5.70
N THR A 111 -7.33 1.29 4.75
CA THR A 111 -7.22 2.76 4.76
C THR A 111 -8.53 3.42 4.30
N THR A 112 -9.17 2.86 3.28
CA THR A 112 -10.51 3.30 2.83
C THR A 112 -11.57 2.99 3.88
N GLU A 113 -11.45 1.91 4.64
CA GLU A 113 -12.32 1.62 5.77
C GLU A 113 -12.21 2.67 6.88
N MET A 114 -10.99 3.10 7.23
CA MET A 114 -10.79 4.19 8.20
C MET A 114 -11.36 5.52 7.73
N MET A 115 -11.46 5.76 6.41
CA MET A 115 -12.05 6.96 5.86
C MET A 115 -13.52 7.11 6.23
N LEU A 116 -14.23 6.00 6.45
CA LEU A 116 -15.66 5.99 6.79
C LEU A 116 -15.94 6.72 8.11
N ASP A 117 -15.00 6.69 9.06
CA ASP A 117 -15.13 7.35 10.36
C ASP A 117 -15.08 8.91 10.27
N TYR A 118 -14.68 9.44 9.12
CA TYR A 118 -14.52 10.88 8.88
C TYR A 118 -15.50 11.45 7.84
N LEU A 119 -16.38 10.61 7.29
CA LEU A 119 -17.38 11.06 6.31
C LEU A 119 -18.42 11.97 6.98
N LYS A 120 -18.80 13.04 6.28
CA LYS A 120 -19.75 14.05 6.77
C LYS A 120 -20.91 14.32 5.79
N GLU A 121 -20.70 14.01 4.52
CA GLU A 121 -21.64 14.36 3.46
C GLU A 121 -22.66 13.25 3.27
N TYR A 122 -23.91 13.52 3.64
CA TYR A 122 -25.04 12.57 3.51
C TYR A 122 -25.71 12.63 2.14
N ASP A 123 -25.54 13.75 1.41
CA ASP A 123 -26.07 13.93 0.06
C ASP A 123 -25.06 13.42 -0.98
N VAL A 124 -24.63 12.17 -0.80
CA VAL A 124 -23.63 11.44 -1.59
C VAL A 124 -24.13 10.01 -1.78
N ILE A 125 -23.90 9.43 -2.96
CA ILE A 125 -24.09 8.00 -3.19
C ILE A 125 -22.73 7.32 -3.03
N TYR A 126 -22.58 6.51 -2.00
CA TYR A 126 -21.40 5.68 -1.80
C TYR A 126 -21.60 4.32 -2.46
N VAL A 127 -20.62 3.89 -3.24
CA VAL A 127 -20.60 2.57 -3.88
C VAL A 127 -19.33 1.85 -3.44
N THR A 128 -19.42 0.60 -3.04
CA THR A 128 -18.27 -0.16 -2.56
C THR A 128 -18.38 -1.63 -2.96
N ASN A 129 -17.24 -2.30 -3.08
CA ASN A 129 -17.16 -3.75 -3.16
C ASN A 129 -16.80 -4.41 -1.82
N GLY A 130 -16.67 -3.65 -0.73
CA GLY A 130 -16.34 -4.16 0.60
C GLY A 130 -17.57 -4.40 1.47
N ILE A 131 -17.76 -5.62 1.96
CA ILE A 131 -18.89 -5.98 2.84
C ILE A 131 -18.86 -5.16 4.13
N THR A 132 -17.70 -5.10 4.78
CA THR A 132 -17.51 -4.29 6.00
C THR A 132 -17.76 -2.81 5.75
N HIS A 133 -17.32 -2.26 4.61
CA HIS A 133 -17.59 -0.88 4.21
C HIS A 133 -19.08 -0.61 4.09
N ALA A 134 -19.80 -1.45 3.33
CA ALA A 134 -21.23 -1.29 3.14
C ALA A 134 -22.00 -1.33 4.46
N ARG A 135 -21.67 -2.26 5.35
CA ARG A 135 -22.28 -2.38 6.68
C ARG A 135 -22.03 -1.14 7.53
N LYS A 136 -20.80 -0.62 7.58
CA LYS A 136 -20.46 0.60 8.33
C LYS A 136 -21.20 1.82 7.80
N LEU A 137 -21.21 2.02 6.48
CA LEU A 137 -21.91 3.13 5.84
C LEU A 137 -23.41 3.09 6.11
N MET A 138 -24.03 1.91 5.95
CA MET A 138 -25.45 1.71 6.23
C MET A 138 -25.79 2.04 7.70
N ASN A 139 -24.98 1.55 8.65
CA ASN A 139 -25.20 1.78 10.07
C ASN A 139 -25.02 3.26 10.45
N ALA A 140 -24.18 4.00 9.72
CA ALA A 140 -24.00 5.43 9.88
C ALA A 140 -25.07 6.29 9.17
N GLY A 141 -26.03 5.66 8.47
CA GLY A 141 -27.14 6.34 7.80
C GLY A 141 -26.81 6.91 6.42
N PHE A 142 -25.68 6.53 5.83
CA PHE A 142 -25.31 6.93 4.47
C PHE A 142 -26.03 6.11 3.40
N LYS A 143 -26.30 6.72 2.24
CA LYS A 143 -26.81 6.02 1.07
C LYS A 143 -25.69 5.21 0.44
N VAL A 144 -25.78 3.88 0.50
CA VAL A 144 -24.75 2.96 0.03
C VAL A 144 -25.29 1.91 -0.93
N HIS A 145 -24.52 1.66 -1.99
CA HIS A 145 -24.70 0.53 -2.90
C HIS A 145 -23.53 -0.44 -2.74
N LEU A 146 -23.81 -1.70 -2.49
CA LEU A 146 -22.82 -2.76 -2.48
C LEU A 146 -22.78 -3.42 -3.85
N ILE A 147 -21.61 -3.46 -4.49
CA ILE A 147 -21.39 -4.20 -5.73
C ILE A 147 -21.49 -5.70 -5.42
N GLY A 148 -22.25 -6.43 -6.22
CA GLY A 148 -22.39 -7.89 -6.09
C GLY A 148 -21.17 -8.65 -6.61
N GLY A 149 -21.17 -9.98 -6.47
CA GLY A 149 -20.14 -10.86 -6.99
C GLY A 149 -19.70 -11.93 -6.00
N GLU A 150 -18.56 -12.58 -6.29
CA GLU A 150 -17.92 -13.59 -5.43
C GLU A 150 -17.29 -12.95 -4.21
N ILE A 151 -17.53 -13.52 -3.02
CA ILE A 151 -16.90 -13.05 -1.78
C ILE A 151 -15.50 -13.62 -1.66
N LYS A 152 -14.50 -12.75 -1.57
CA LYS A 152 -13.14 -13.10 -1.21
C LYS A 152 -12.94 -13.02 0.30
N ALA A 153 -12.82 -14.18 0.94
CA ALA A 153 -12.82 -14.29 2.41
C ALA A 153 -11.67 -13.51 3.09
N VAL A 154 -10.47 -13.45 2.48
CA VAL A 154 -9.30 -12.78 3.07
C VAL A 154 -9.48 -11.27 3.22
N THR A 155 -10.20 -10.64 2.30
CA THR A 155 -10.36 -9.18 2.24
C THR A 155 -11.81 -8.72 2.43
N GLU A 156 -12.75 -9.66 2.55
CA GLU A 156 -14.20 -9.39 2.59
C GLU A 156 -14.65 -8.51 1.41
N ALA A 157 -13.96 -8.67 0.28
CA ALA A 157 -14.23 -7.94 -0.95
C ALA A 157 -15.06 -8.78 -1.91
N LEU A 158 -15.98 -8.13 -2.61
CA LEU A 158 -16.71 -8.71 -3.72
C LEU A 158 -15.92 -8.51 -5.01
N VAL A 159 -15.75 -9.60 -5.76
CA VAL A 159 -14.96 -9.69 -6.98
C VAL A 159 -15.67 -10.55 -8.03
N GLY A 160 -15.06 -10.71 -9.21
CA GLY A 160 -15.59 -11.58 -10.27
C GLY A 160 -16.36 -10.82 -11.34
N GLU A 161 -16.93 -11.55 -12.30
CA GLU A 161 -17.56 -10.98 -13.50
C GLU A 161 -18.77 -10.13 -13.18
N GLU A 162 -19.64 -10.57 -12.25
CA GLU A 162 -20.81 -9.80 -11.83
C GLU A 162 -20.41 -8.44 -11.24
N ALA A 163 -19.29 -8.40 -10.48
CA ALA A 163 -18.77 -7.13 -9.95
C ALA A 163 -18.32 -6.19 -11.08
N LEU A 164 -17.66 -6.71 -12.11
CA LEU A 164 -17.20 -5.94 -13.26
C LEU A 164 -18.39 -5.40 -14.09
N GLU A 165 -19.39 -6.22 -14.36
CA GLU A 165 -20.61 -5.84 -15.10
C GLU A 165 -21.42 -4.77 -14.36
N GLN A 166 -21.50 -4.87 -13.02
CA GLN A 166 -22.20 -3.85 -12.23
C GLN A 166 -21.46 -2.52 -12.25
N LEU A 167 -20.12 -2.54 -12.17
CA LEU A 167 -19.29 -1.32 -12.24
C LEU A 167 -19.46 -0.58 -13.57
N ASP A 168 -19.72 -1.27 -14.68
CA ASP A 168 -19.98 -0.64 -15.98
C ASP A 168 -21.19 0.29 -16.00
N LYS A 169 -22.12 0.11 -15.06
CA LYS A 169 -23.34 0.92 -14.97
C LYS A 169 -23.15 2.24 -14.23
N TYR A 170 -21.98 2.46 -13.64
CA TYR A 170 -21.70 3.66 -12.84
C TYR A 170 -20.75 4.62 -13.56
N ASN A 171 -20.93 5.90 -13.26
CA ASN A 171 -19.98 6.96 -13.55
C ASN A 171 -19.68 7.67 -12.23
N PHE A 172 -18.51 7.43 -11.67
CA PHE A 172 -18.12 7.98 -10.38
C PHE A 172 -17.49 9.37 -10.54
N THR A 173 -17.85 10.31 -9.67
CA THR A 173 -17.15 11.60 -9.60
C THR A 173 -15.77 11.40 -8.96
N LYS A 174 -15.68 10.54 -7.95
CA LYS A 174 -14.44 10.22 -7.24
C LYS A 174 -14.37 8.75 -6.87
N GLY A 175 -13.15 8.19 -6.92
CA GLY A 175 -12.86 6.86 -6.41
C GLY A 175 -11.65 6.86 -5.49
N PHE A 176 -11.76 6.16 -4.37
CA PHE A 176 -10.70 6.00 -3.37
C PHE A 176 -10.29 4.53 -3.28
N PHE A 177 -9.02 4.26 -3.50
CA PHE A 177 -8.49 2.91 -3.65
C PHE A 177 -7.31 2.65 -2.72
N GLY A 178 -7.22 1.44 -2.22
CA GLY A 178 -6.02 0.92 -1.57
C GLY A 178 -5.06 0.30 -2.59
N THR A 179 -3.79 0.17 -2.19
CA THR A 179 -2.77 -0.56 -2.96
C THR A 179 -1.87 -1.38 -2.05
N ASN A 180 -1.26 -2.43 -2.59
CA ASN A 180 -0.25 -3.22 -1.88
C ASN A 180 1.17 -2.80 -2.25
N GLY A 181 1.35 -2.15 -3.39
CA GLY A 181 2.65 -1.64 -3.81
C GLY A 181 2.56 -0.53 -4.84
N ILE A 182 3.51 0.39 -4.79
CA ILE A 182 3.69 1.54 -5.68
C ILE A 182 5.12 1.52 -6.20
N ASP A 183 5.29 1.39 -7.52
CA ASP A 183 6.61 1.33 -8.15
C ASP A 183 6.68 2.23 -9.39
N LEU A 184 7.80 2.93 -9.59
CA LEU A 184 8.00 3.88 -10.70
C LEU A 184 7.77 3.25 -12.09
N LYS A 185 8.12 1.98 -12.26
CA LYS A 185 8.00 1.27 -13.55
C LYS A 185 6.74 0.41 -13.63
N ARG A 186 6.33 -0.18 -12.50
CA ARG A 186 5.20 -1.12 -12.44
C ARG A 186 3.88 -0.47 -12.10
N GLY A 187 3.89 0.78 -11.61
CA GLY A 187 2.66 1.46 -11.22
C GLY A 187 2.08 0.94 -9.91
N PHE A 188 0.76 0.90 -9.81
CA PHE A 188 0.01 0.39 -8.66
C PHE A 188 -0.22 -1.11 -8.80
N THR A 189 0.05 -1.86 -7.71
CA THR A 189 0.03 -3.32 -7.73
C THR A 189 -0.70 -3.92 -6.53
N THR A 190 -1.30 -5.11 -6.73
CA THR A 190 -1.99 -5.91 -5.71
C THR A 190 -1.66 -7.40 -5.91
N PRO A 191 -1.79 -8.28 -4.89
CA PRO A 191 -1.46 -9.69 -5.04
C PRO A 191 -2.45 -10.48 -5.90
N ASP A 192 -3.72 -10.09 -5.90
CA ASP A 192 -4.83 -10.88 -6.44
C ASP A 192 -5.33 -10.35 -7.79
N GLN A 193 -5.53 -11.25 -8.74
CA GLN A 193 -5.95 -10.91 -10.10
C GLN A 193 -7.40 -10.41 -10.16
N LYS A 194 -8.32 -11.02 -9.38
CA LYS A 194 -9.73 -10.62 -9.38
C LYS A 194 -9.89 -9.23 -8.76
N GLU A 195 -9.18 -8.95 -7.64
CA GLU A 195 -9.16 -7.60 -7.06
C GLU A 195 -8.53 -6.56 -8.00
N ALA A 196 -7.44 -6.93 -8.69
CA ALA A 196 -6.82 -6.04 -9.68
C ALA A 196 -7.80 -5.66 -10.79
N ALA A 197 -8.61 -6.62 -11.27
CA ALA A 197 -9.61 -6.39 -12.29
C ALA A 197 -10.71 -5.43 -11.79
N VAL A 198 -11.23 -5.63 -10.57
CA VAL A 198 -12.25 -4.75 -9.97
C VAL A 198 -11.69 -3.34 -9.76
N LYS A 199 -10.47 -3.21 -9.20
CA LYS A 199 -9.81 -1.90 -9.03
C LYS A 199 -9.65 -1.17 -10.36
N LYS A 200 -9.09 -1.85 -11.36
CA LYS A 200 -8.90 -1.29 -12.70
C LYS A 200 -10.24 -0.82 -13.29
N LYS A 201 -11.26 -1.66 -13.24
CA LYS A 201 -12.59 -1.36 -13.78
C LYS A 201 -13.23 -0.15 -13.09
N ALA A 202 -13.22 -0.13 -11.76
CA ALA A 202 -13.76 0.99 -11.00
C ALA A 202 -12.99 2.31 -11.26
N MET A 203 -11.64 2.25 -11.39
CA MET A 203 -10.83 3.43 -11.74
C MET A 203 -11.18 3.98 -13.12
N GLU A 204 -11.48 3.13 -14.10
CA GLU A 204 -11.89 3.52 -15.46
C GLU A 204 -13.24 4.26 -15.45
N GLN A 205 -14.08 4.03 -14.46
CA GLN A 205 -15.37 4.70 -14.29
C GLN A 205 -15.31 5.97 -13.44
N CYS A 206 -14.12 6.38 -12.95
CA CYS A 206 -13.95 7.56 -12.11
C CYS A 206 -13.47 8.78 -12.91
N GLN A 207 -14.05 9.95 -12.61
CA GLN A 207 -13.53 11.23 -13.11
C GLN A 207 -12.23 11.62 -12.39
N LYS A 208 -12.18 11.38 -11.06
CA LYS A 208 -10.99 11.56 -10.22
C LYS A 208 -10.71 10.30 -9.42
N THR A 209 -9.46 9.88 -9.41
CA THR A 209 -9.01 8.66 -8.74
C THR A 209 -7.93 8.97 -7.73
N TYR A 210 -8.10 8.48 -6.51
CA TYR A 210 -7.17 8.65 -5.41
C TYR A 210 -6.68 7.30 -4.90
N ILE A 211 -5.37 7.14 -4.76
CA ILE A 211 -4.75 6.00 -4.07
C ILE A 211 -4.41 6.43 -2.66
N LEU A 212 -4.95 5.72 -1.67
CA LEU A 212 -4.67 5.93 -0.25
C LEU A 212 -3.58 4.96 0.20
N SER A 213 -2.41 5.46 0.53
CA SER A 213 -1.24 4.62 0.80
C SER A 213 -0.32 5.22 1.84
N ASP A 214 0.06 4.45 2.84
CA ASP A 214 1.16 4.81 3.72
C ASP A 214 2.52 4.65 3.02
N ALA A 215 3.57 5.30 3.57
CA ALA A 215 4.91 5.34 3.00
C ALA A 215 5.52 3.94 2.74
N SER A 216 5.12 2.92 3.51
CA SER A 216 5.66 1.55 3.38
C SER A 216 5.34 0.87 2.05
N LYS A 217 4.40 1.39 1.27
CA LYS A 217 3.98 0.82 -0.01
C LYS A 217 4.77 1.33 -1.21
N PHE A 218 5.54 2.42 -1.04
CA PHE A 218 6.41 2.92 -2.10
C PHE A 218 7.63 2.02 -2.30
N ASN A 219 8.06 1.89 -3.55
CA ASN A 219 9.13 0.98 -3.99
C ASN A 219 8.83 -0.51 -3.75
N VAL A 220 7.58 -0.87 -3.49
CA VAL A 220 7.10 -2.24 -3.34
C VAL A 220 6.38 -2.67 -4.61
N ILE A 221 6.56 -3.92 -5.01
CA ILE A 221 5.88 -4.55 -6.14
C ILE A 221 5.07 -5.72 -5.62
N SER A 222 3.79 -5.79 -6.02
CA SER A 222 2.97 -6.98 -5.83
C SER A 222 2.73 -7.70 -7.15
N THR A 223 2.08 -8.85 -7.13
CA THR A 223 2.00 -9.77 -8.26
C THR A 223 1.35 -9.17 -9.50
N ILE A 224 0.25 -8.44 -9.34
CA ILE A 224 -0.58 -7.95 -10.45
C ILE A 224 -0.62 -6.43 -10.46
N LYS A 225 -0.31 -5.84 -11.62
CA LYS A 225 -0.49 -4.42 -11.88
C LYS A 225 -1.95 -4.15 -12.21
N PHE A 226 -2.55 -3.13 -11.57
CA PHE A 226 -3.92 -2.71 -11.90
C PHE A 226 -4.00 -1.32 -12.53
N ALA A 227 -3.00 -0.45 -12.33
CA ALA A 227 -2.95 0.84 -13.02
C ALA A 227 -1.54 1.43 -13.12
N ASP A 228 -1.35 2.35 -14.07
CA ASP A 228 -0.17 3.21 -14.16
C ASP A 228 -0.25 4.35 -13.14
N LEU A 229 0.91 4.87 -12.69
CA LEU A 229 0.97 5.97 -11.71
C LEU A 229 0.17 7.20 -12.14
N LYS A 230 0.19 7.53 -13.43
CA LYS A 230 -0.53 8.69 -14.01
C LYS A 230 -2.06 8.60 -13.93
N LYS A 231 -2.60 7.44 -13.56
CA LYS A 231 -4.06 7.20 -13.51
C LYS A 231 -4.71 7.62 -12.20
N ALA A 232 -3.91 8.00 -11.19
CA ALA A 232 -4.46 8.43 -9.90
C ALA A 232 -3.53 9.43 -9.21
N GLU A 233 -4.11 10.28 -8.37
CA GLU A 233 -3.40 11.05 -7.37
C GLU A 233 -3.14 10.15 -6.15
N VAL A 234 -1.99 10.33 -5.48
CA VAL A 234 -1.65 9.54 -4.29
C VAL A 234 -1.74 10.42 -3.06
N ILE A 235 -2.45 9.95 -2.04
CA ILE A 235 -2.50 10.56 -0.71
C ILE A 235 -1.69 9.68 0.23
N THR A 236 -0.64 10.24 0.84
CA THR A 236 0.29 9.53 1.71
C THR A 236 0.66 10.35 2.94
N ASP A 237 1.13 9.69 3.99
CA ASP A 237 1.67 10.34 5.19
C ASP A 237 3.05 10.96 4.93
N HIS A 238 3.89 10.27 4.14
CA HIS A 238 5.26 10.70 3.85
C HIS A 238 5.77 10.12 2.53
N LEU A 239 6.65 10.85 1.85
CA LEU A 239 7.30 10.41 0.62
C LEU A 239 8.82 10.66 0.67
N GLU A 240 9.61 9.58 0.77
CA GLU A 240 11.07 9.66 0.73
C GLU A 240 11.60 9.94 -0.69
N ASN A 241 11.13 9.19 -1.68
CA ASN A 241 11.59 9.31 -3.07
C ASN A 241 10.75 10.30 -3.88
N LYS A 242 11.26 11.51 -4.04
CA LYS A 242 10.59 12.60 -4.78
C LYS A 242 10.46 12.37 -6.30
N GLU A 243 11.06 11.30 -6.86
CA GLU A 243 10.89 10.97 -8.29
C GLU A 243 9.43 10.64 -8.62
N PHE A 244 8.69 10.08 -7.68
CA PHE A 244 7.26 9.81 -7.88
C PHE A 244 6.45 11.06 -8.20
N LYS A 245 6.78 12.23 -7.60
CA LYS A 245 6.12 13.52 -7.87
C LYS A 245 6.29 14.02 -9.31
N ARG A 246 7.27 13.49 -10.05
CA ARG A 246 7.47 13.83 -11.47
C ARG A 246 6.50 13.08 -12.39
N ILE A 247 5.87 12.02 -11.88
CA ILE A 247 5.02 11.12 -12.68
C ILE A 247 3.55 11.29 -12.34
N THR A 248 3.24 11.46 -11.06
CA THR A 248 1.87 11.65 -10.57
C THR A 248 1.80 12.68 -9.47
N ASN A 249 0.59 13.19 -9.25
CA ASN A 249 0.31 14.10 -8.14
C ASN A 249 0.35 13.33 -6.81
N ILE A 250 1.13 13.82 -5.85
CA ILE A 250 1.25 13.18 -4.54
C ILE A 250 1.02 14.24 -3.46
N GLU A 251 -0.02 14.04 -2.68
CA GLU A 251 -0.35 14.83 -1.51
C GLU A 251 0.22 14.16 -0.27
N GLU A 252 1.12 14.84 0.41
CA GLU A 252 1.68 14.42 1.70
C GLU A 252 0.87 15.06 2.82
N VAL A 253 0.15 14.25 3.61
CA VAL A 253 -0.68 14.73 4.71
C VAL A 253 0.15 14.83 5.99
N PHE A 254 0.55 16.03 6.31
CA PHE A 254 1.19 16.34 7.58
C PHE A 254 0.12 16.47 8.69
N SER A 255 0.51 16.21 9.93
CA SER A 255 -0.34 16.25 11.15
C SER A 255 -1.06 17.56 11.35
#